data_a9f8cc48644564fb6162bab8e9531355
#
_entry.id   a9f8cc48644564fb6162bab8e9531355
#
_cell.length_a   1.000
_cell.length_b   1.000
_cell.length_c   1.000
_cell.angle_alpha   90.00
_cell.angle_beta   90.00
_cell.angle_gamma   90.00
#
_symmetry.space_group_name_H-M   'P 1'
#
loop_
_entity.id
_entity.type
_entity.pdbx_description
1 polymer ?
#
loop_
_entity_poly.entity_id
_entity_poly.type
_entity_poly.pdbx_seq_one_letter_code
_entity_poly.pdbx_strand_id
1 'polypeptide(L)'
;MKEIGRTRSGLQMGYTTGSCAAAAAKAAAEMLLSGEEIRQVRLLTPKGIELYLELEEIMRKKSEVSCAVRKYSGDDPDVTNGILVYATVQKVEKKSKINSENSVDLSEKINLDGGIGIGRVTKPGLEQKIGQAAINKVPRRMICEAVEEVCRKYEYTGNLQVRLSVPEGAEVAKKTFNPRLGIEGGISILGTTGIVEPMSEKALTDTIYLEMKMLKENGTDWCYVVPGNYGMDFLRKKLHVDTAFSVKCSNYVGETIEDAKLLGMKGILLIGHIGKFIKLAAGVMNTHSRQADCRMEVLGVHAAMNGAGAAVVWEIMDCINTTEAMEILRREKLIEPVMESVMKRIEFFLKNRAGEELEIGVILFSTEDGILGKSENADELLKKIQENR
;
A
#
# COMPACT_ATOMS: atom_id res chain seq x y z
N MET A 1 7.29 28.39 0.05
CA MET A 1 7.57 27.04 0.60
C MET A 1 9.03 26.68 0.25
N LYS A 2 9.87 26.31 1.24
CA LYS A 2 11.23 25.80 0.92
C LYS A 2 11.05 24.47 0.18
N GLU A 3 11.73 24.28 -0.92
CA GLU A 3 11.71 23.04 -1.71
C GLU A 3 12.20 21.87 -0.84
N ILE A 4 11.39 20.83 -0.66
CA ILE A 4 11.71 19.66 0.20
C ILE A 4 12.82 18.83 -0.43
N GLY A 5 13.03 19.00 -1.73
CA GLY A 5 14.00 18.26 -2.54
C GLY A 5 13.34 17.37 -3.58
N ARG A 6 14.17 16.71 -4.38
CA ARG A 6 13.75 15.82 -5.46
C ARG A 6 14.31 14.41 -5.26
N THR A 7 13.61 13.42 -5.79
CA THR A 7 14.12 12.05 -5.88
C THR A 7 15.30 11.97 -6.88
N ARG A 8 16.01 10.86 -6.89
CA ARG A 8 17.06 10.61 -7.92
C ARG A 8 16.51 10.65 -9.35
N SER A 9 15.22 10.36 -9.54
CA SER A 9 14.52 10.46 -10.82
C SER A 9 14.02 11.86 -11.15
N GLY A 10 14.31 12.87 -10.31
CA GLY A 10 13.94 14.27 -10.52
C GLY A 10 12.52 14.64 -10.04
N LEU A 11 11.73 13.69 -9.53
CA LEU A 11 10.38 13.94 -9.03
C LEU A 11 10.41 14.73 -7.71
N GLN A 12 9.49 15.67 -7.56
CA GLN A 12 9.38 16.53 -6.39
C GLN A 12 8.82 15.76 -5.20
N MET A 13 9.53 15.77 -4.06
CA MET A 13 9.08 15.15 -2.82
C MET A 13 8.01 15.99 -2.12
N GLY A 14 7.17 15.31 -1.33
CA GLY A 14 6.15 15.90 -0.49
C GLY A 14 6.34 15.52 0.99
N TYR A 15 5.31 15.78 1.81
CA TYR A 15 5.27 15.37 3.23
C TYR A 15 3.98 14.63 3.56
N THR A 16 4.07 13.73 4.54
CA THR A 16 3.02 12.78 4.87
C THR A 16 1.88 13.42 5.69
N THR A 17 0.73 12.74 5.79
CA THR A 17 -0.34 13.10 6.73
C THR A 17 0.15 13.15 8.17
N GLY A 18 1.11 12.29 8.54
CA GLY A 18 1.78 12.30 9.84
C GLY A 18 2.54 13.59 10.12
N SER A 19 3.28 14.11 9.11
CA SER A 19 3.98 15.39 9.23
C SER A 19 3.02 16.57 9.33
N CYS A 20 1.93 16.57 8.55
CA CYS A 20 0.89 17.60 8.67
C CYS A 20 0.29 17.62 10.07
N ALA A 21 -0.08 16.45 10.58
CA ALA A 21 -0.69 16.31 11.91
C ALA A 21 0.27 16.75 13.04
N ALA A 22 1.54 16.34 12.95
CA ALA A 22 2.55 16.73 13.96
C ALA A 22 2.83 18.23 13.94
N ALA A 23 2.91 18.83 12.76
CA ALA A 23 3.10 20.27 12.60
C ALA A 23 1.90 21.07 13.11
N ALA A 24 0.68 20.68 12.73
CA ALA A 24 -0.53 21.32 13.23
C ALA A 24 -0.67 21.19 14.76
N ALA A 25 -0.37 20.02 15.34
CA ALA A 25 -0.42 19.81 16.78
C ALA A 25 0.64 20.64 17.51
N LYS A 26 1.89 20.70 16.98
CA LYS A 26 2.94 21.56 17.52
C LYS A 26 2.53 23.02 17.55
N ALA A 27 2.02 23.51 16.43
CA ALA A 27 1.62 24.91 16.29
C ALA A 27 0.43 25.26 17.19
N ALA A 28 -0.59 24.40 17.23
CA ALA A 28 -1.74 24.60 18.12
C ALA A 28 -1.34 24.62 19.60
N ALA A 29 -0.43 23.73 20.01
CA ALA A 29 0.12 23.72 21.38
C ALA A 29 0.93 25.00 21.65
N GLU A 30 1.76 25.45 20.72
CA GLU A 30 2.55 26.66 20.86
C GLU A 30 1.67 27.89 21.03
N MET A 31 0.67 28.07 20.16
CA MET A 31 -0.29 29.17 20.30
C MET A 31 -1.14 29.11 21.57
N LEU A 32 -1.47 27.89 22.05
CA LEU A 32 -2.23 27.69 23.27
C LEU A 32 -1.43 28.06 24.54
N LEU A 33 -0.11 27.80 24.53
CA LEU A 33 0.74 28.00 25.70
C LEU A 33 1.39 29.39 25.72
N SER A 34 1.78 29.93 24.55
CA SER A 34 2.33 31.28 24.44
C SER A 34 1.27 32.37 24.51
N GLY A 35 0.08 32.10 24.03
CA GLY A 35 -0.95 33.12 23.78
C GLY A 35 -0.74 33.94 22.52
N GLU A 36 0.31 33.66 21.73
CA GLU A 36 0.63 34.37 20.49
C GLU A 36 0.16 33.60 19.26
N GLU A 37 -0.22 34.29 18.19
CA GLU A 37 -0.54 33.66 16.92
C GLU A 37 0.75 33.46 16.10
N ILE A 38 0.93 32.24 15.58
CA ILE A 38 1.99 31.92 14.64
C ILE A 38 1.36 31.46 13.31
N ARG A 39 2.00 31.74 12.19
CA ARG A 39 1.50 31.36 10.85
C ARG A 39 2.36 30.32 10.14
N GLN A 40 3.50 29.98 10.72
CA GLN A 40 4.42 28.99 10.22
C GLN A 40 5.02 28.20 11.39
N VAL A 41 5.24 26.91 11.16
CA VAL A 41 5.85 26.04 12.15
C VAL A 41 6.98 25.23 11.53
N ARG A 42 8.07 25.07 12.28
CA ARG A 42 9.20 24.19 11.94
C ARG A 42 8.96 22.80 12.54
N LEU A 43 9.10 21.77 11.69
CA LEU A 43 9.03 20.36 12.08
C LEU A 43 10.24 19.60 11.56
N LEU A 44 10.96 18.89 12.45
CA LEU A 44 11.98 17.92 12.04
C LEU A 44 11.31 16.56 11.81
N THR A 45 11.50 16.02 10.61
CA THR A 45 10.94 14.70 10.26
C THR A 45 11.86 13.55 10.71
N PRO A 46 11.36 12.31 10.85
CA PRO A 46 12.21 11.14 11.13
C PRO A 46 13.33 10.91 10.09
N LYS A 47 13.15 11.39 8.87
CA LYS A 47 14.17 11.36 7.81
C LYS A 47 15.29 12.38 8.04
N GLY A 48 15.20 13.25 9.05
CA GLY A 48 16.16 14.32 9.31
C GLY A 48 15.98 15.58 8.43
N ILE A 49 14.85 15.66 7.70
CA ILE A 49 14.53 16.83 6.88
C ILE A 49 13.69 17.80 7.70
N GLU A 50 14.09 19.07 7.71
CA GLU A 50 13.33 20.15 8.33
C GLU A 50 12.26 20.67 7.37
N LEU A 51 11.03 20.68 7.82
CA LEU A 51 9.90 21.25 7.12
C LEU A 51 9.51 22.59 7.75
N TYR A 52 9.19 23.58 6.92
CA TYR A 52 8.63 24.88 7.31
C TYR A 52 7.24 24.96 6.71
N LEU A 53 6.21 24.69 7.53
CA LEU A 53 4.85 24.49 7.08
C LEU A 53 3.99 25.68 7.46
N GLU A 54 3.22 26.19 6.51
CA GLU A 54 2.26 27.24 6.71
C GLU A 54 1.00 26.71 7.39
N LEU A 55 0.41 27.54 8.25
CA LEU A 55 -0.79 27.21 9.01
C LEU A 55 -1.98 27.89 8.37
N GLU A 56 -3.05 27.13 8.23
CA GLU A 56 -4.32 27.57 7.71
C GLU A 56 -5.42 27.42 8.78
N GLU A 57 -6.50 28.15 8.64
CA GLU A 57 -7.73 28.05 9.45
C GLU A 57 -7.49 28.06 10.95
N ILE A 58 -6.70 29.02 11.42
CA ILE A 58 -6.36 29.17 12.84
C ILE A 58 -7.59 29.66 13.63
N MET A 59 -7.98 28.87 14.63
CA MET A 59 -9.06 29.20 15.56
C MET A 59 -8.51 29.15 17.00
N ARG A 60 -8.65 30.23 17.73
CA ARG A 60 -8.10 30.39 19.08
C ARG A 60 -9.20 30.70 20.08
N LYS A 61 -9.28 29.89 21.14
CA LYS A 61 -10.10 30.09 22.33
C LYS A 61 -9.20 30.05 23.56
N LYS A 62 -9.71 30.48 24.71
CA LYS A 62 -8.92 30.57 25.97
C LYS A 62 -8.29 29.25 26.40
N SER A 63 -8.98 28.12 26.18
CA SER A 63 -8.54 26.77 26.62
C SER A 63 -8.28 25.80 25.45
N GLU A 64 -8.46 26.25 24.22
CA GLU A 64 -8.41 25.42 23.03
C GLU A 64 -7.88 26.20 21.82
N VAL A 65 -6.98 25.62 21.06
CA VAL A 65 -6.51 26.14 19.78
C VAL A 65 -6.59 25.06 18.72
N SER A 66 -7.08 25.43 17.54
CA SER A 66 -7.10 24.57 16.36
C SER A 66 -6.41 25.27 15.18
N CYS A 67 -5.66 24.54 14.40
CA CYS A 67 -5.15 24.99 13.10
C CYS A 67 -4.97 23.80 12.17
N ALA A 68 -4.78 24.10 10.89
CA ALA A 68 -4.59 23.08 9.85
C ALA A 68 -3.27 23.27 9.11
N VAL A 69 -2.78 22.16 8.55
CA VAL A 69 -1.69 22.14 7.57
C VAL A 69 -2.19 21.45 6.31
N ARG A 70 -2.00 22.10 5.16
CA ARG A 70 -2.37 21.55 3.85
C ARG A 70 -1.35 20.51 3.43
N LYS A 71 -1.83 19.31 3.12
CA LYS A 71 -0.95 18.24 2.66
C LYS A 71 -0.45 18.52 1.25
N TYR A 72 0.84 18.30 1.06
CA TYR A 72 1.49 18.38 -0.24
C TYR A 72 2.24 17.07 -0.51
N SER A 73 1.87 16.38 -1.58
CA SER A 73 2.40 15.07 -1.94
C SER A 73 3.53 15.12 -2.97
N GLY A 74 3.93 16.32 -3.41
CA GLY A 74 4.89 16.45 -4.51
C GLY A 74 4.29 15.91 -5.82
N ASP A 75 5.10 15.19 -6.57
CA ASP A 75 4.69 14.56 -7.83
C ASP A 75 4.05 13.16 -7.62
N ASP A 76 3.78 12.76 -6.37
CA ASP A 76 3.09 11.50 -6.09
C ASP A 76 1.58 11.61 -6.38
N PRO A 77 0.97 10.64 -7.11
CA PRO A 77 -0.46 10.63 -7.42
C PRO A 77 -1.34 10.25 -6.22
N ASP A 78 -1.04 10.78 -5.05
CA ASP A 78 -1.72 10.53 -3.79
C ASP A 78 -3.07 11.25 -3.73
N VAL A 79 -4.14 10.50 -3.51
CA VAL A 79 -5.52 11.04 -3.41
C VAL A 79 -5.72 11.97 -2.20
N THR A 80 -4.79 11.96 -1.24
CA THR A 80 -4.80 12.86 -0.08
C THR A 80 -4.07 14.18 -0.33
N ASN A 81 -3.56 14.42 -1.54
CA ASN A 81 -2.92 15.69 -1.89
C ASN A 81 -3.90 16.85 -1.77
N GLY A 82 -3.48 17.93 -1.12
CA GLY A 82 -4.27 19.15 -0.96
C GLY A 82 -5.27 19.17 0.20
N ILE A 83 -5.53 18.05 0.88
CA ILE A 83 -6.44 18.04 2.04
C ILE A 83 -5.85 18.82 3.22
N LEU A 84 -6.74 19.37 4.05
CA LEU A 84 -6.37 20.03 5.31
C LEU A 84 -6.36 19.02 6.45
N VAL A 85 -5.23 18.92 7.14
CA VAL A 85 -5.07 18.11 8.35
C VAL A 85 -5.06 19.04 9.55
N TYR A 86 -6.11 18.97 10.35
CA TYR A 86 -6.30 19.79 11.55
C TYR A 86 -5.76 19.08 12.78
N ALA A 87 -5.24 19.89 13.70
CA ALA A 87 -5.05 19.49 15.09
C ALA A 87 -5.70 20.51 16.01
N THR A 88 -6.52 20.03 16.91
CA THR A 88 -7.09 20.81 18.02
C THR A 88 -6.38 20.39 19.30
N VAL A 89 -5.78 21.36 20.00
CA VAL A 89 -5.10 21.15 21.30
C VAL A 89 -5.86 21.87 22.39
N GLN A 90 -6.17 21.15 23.46
CA GLN A 90 -6.94 21.64 24.59
C GLN A 90 -6.25 21.35 25.91
N LYS A 91 -6.29 22.31 26.88
CA LYS A 91 -5.87 22.08 28.26
C LYS A 91 -6.92 21.27 29.00
N VAL A 92 -6.50 20.20 29.72
CA VAL A 92 -7.40 19.35 30.51
C VAL A 92 -6.91 19.27 31.96
N GLU A 93 -7.82 19.44 32.93
CA GLU A 93 -7.46 19.56 34.35
C GLU A 93 -7.04 18.23 35.03
N LYS A 94 -7.50 17.11 34.50
CA LYS A 94 -7.07 15.74 34.89
C LYS A 94 -7.24 14.84 33.70
N LYS A 95 -6.52 13.69 33.64
CA LYS A 95 -6.87 12.58 32.73
C LYS A 95 -8.36 12.29 32.92
N SER A 96 -9.22 12.97 32.18
CA SER A 96 -10.58 12.52 32.08
C SER A 96 -10.48 11.13 31.45
N LYS A 97 -11.02 10.11 32.14
CA LYS A 97 -11.20 8.76 31.60
C LYS A 97 -12.24 8.80 30.47
N ILE A 98 -12.05 9.71 29.50
CA ILE A 98 -12.86 9.75 28.30
C ILE A 98 -12.30 8.66 27.41
N ASN A 99 -12.87 7.46 27.54
CA ASN A 99 -12.62 6.27 26.73
C ASN A 99 -11.12 5.89 26.63
N SER A 100 -10.47 5.67 27.79
CA SER A 100 -9.07 5.24 27.87
C SER A 100 -8.77 3.88 27.23
N GLU A 101 -9.77 3.12 26.84
CA GLU A 101 -9.58 1.85 26.13
C GLU A 101 -9.13 2.03 24.67
N ASN A 102 -9.42 3.17 24.05
CA ASN A 102 -9.15 3.45 22.63
C ASN A 102 -8.01 4.45 22.38
N SER A 103 -7.41 5.05 23.43
CA SER A 103 -6.25 5.94 23.31
C SER A 103 -4.96 5.18 23.62
N VAL A 104 -3.90 5.43 22.84
CA VAL A 104 -2.56 4.90 23.12
C VAL A 104 -1.74 6.01 23.77
N ASP A 105 -1.48 5.87 25.07
CA ASP A 105 -0.61 6.78 25.82
C ASP A 105 0.86 6.49 25.48
N LEU A 106 1.45 7.28 24.58
CA LEU A 106 2.90 7.36 24.39
C LEU A 106 3.53 8.40 25.33
N SER A 107 2.70 9.22 25.95
CA SER A 107 3.08 10.24 26.93
C SER A 107 2.06 10.27 28.05
N GLU A 108 2.53 10.38 29.29
CA GLU A 108 1.64 10.49 30.48
C GLU A 108 0.79 11.77 30.47
N LYS A 109 1.20 12.79 29.71
CA LYS A 109 0.61 14.13 29.70
C LYS A 109 -0.20 14.46 28.45
N ILE A 110 -0.05 13.69 27.36
CA ILE A 110 -0.68 13.97 26.09
C ILE A 110 -1.65 12.85 25.74
N ASN A 111 -2.94 13.19 25.63
CA ASN A 111 -3.98 12.28 25.13
C ASN A 111 -4.23 12.57 23.64
N LEU A 112 -3.89 11.63 22.77
CA LEU A 112 -4.02 11.76 21.31
C LEU A 112 -5.14 10.87 20.80
N ASP A 113 -6.11 11.45 20.08
CA ASP A 113 -7.18 10.72 19.41
C ASP A 113 -7.55 11.33 18.04
N GLY A 114 -8.29 10.56 17.24
CA GLY A 114 -8.88 10.99 15.98
C GLY A 114 -10.29 11.52 16.14
N GLY A 115 -10.60 12.61 15.45
CA GLY A 115 -11.92 13.19 15.32
C GLY A 115 -12.51 12.94 13.92
N ILE A 116 -13.24 13.93 13.41
CA ILE A 116 -13.94 13.87 12.11
C ILE A 116 -12.96 13.51 10.99
N GLY A 117 -13.32 12.51 10.17
CA GLY A 117 -12.57 12.10 9.00
C GLY A 117 -11.25 11.36 9.26
N ILE A 118 -10.94 11.06 10.54
CA ILE A 118 -9.90 10.10 10.90
C ILE A 118 -10.57 8.73 11.08
N GLY A 119 -10.08 7.74 10.36
CA GLY A 119 -10.64 6.39 10.39
C GLY A 119 -10.47 5.70 11.72
N ARG A 120 -11.35 4.75 12.02
CA ARG A 120 -11.27 3.84 13.16
C ARG A 120 -10.97 2.43 12.68
N VAL A 121 -10.13 1.73 13.40
CA VAL A 121 -9.80 0.33 13.13
C VAL A 121 -10.97 -0.55 13.55
N THR A 122 -11.47 -1.39 12.62
CA THR A 122 -12.60 -2.30 12.86
C THR A 122 -12.22 -3.78 12.78
N LYS A 123 -11.00 -4.09 12.28
CA LYS A 123 -10.50 -5.46 12.10
C LYS A 123 -9.12 -5.64 12.74
N PRO A 124 -8.78 -6.85 13.22
CA PRO A 124 -7.42 -7.14 13.69
C PRO A 124 -6.41 -7.14 12.53
N GLY A 125 -5.11 -7.02 12.84
CA GLY A 125 -4.00 -7.08 11.88
C GLY A 125 -3.23 -5.78 11.72
N LEU A 126 -3.80 -4.64 12.11
CA LEU A 126 -3.10 -3.36 12.20
C LEU A 126 -2.35 -3.22 13.54
N GLU A 127 -1.44 -2.25 13.62
CA GLU A 127 -0.75 -1.93 14.89
C GLU A 127 -1.71 -1.38 15.96
N GLN A 128 -2.78 -0.71 15.52
CA GLN A 128 -3.80 -0.15 16.38
C GLN A 128 -4.84 -1.22 16.73
N LYS A 129 -5.30 -1.20 17.97
CA LYS A 129 -6.40 -2.06 18.42
C LYS A 129 -7.72 -1.64 17.80
N ILE A 130 -8.65 -2.58 17.71
CA ILE A 130 -10.02 -2.31 17.26
C ILE A 130 -10.61 -1.16 18.09
N GLY A 131 -11.28 -0.23 17.42
CA GLY A 131 -11.86 0.99 18.02
C GLY A 131 -10.89 2.18 18.09
N GLN A 132 -9.58 1.98 18.01
CA GLN A 132 -8.62 3.07 18.02
C GLN A 132 -8.61 3.86 16.71
N ALA A 133 -8.24 5.14 16.79
CA ALA A 133 -8.00 5.97 15.61
C ALA A 133 -6.84 5.43 14.77
N ALA A 134 -7.02 5.42 13.48
CA ALA A 134 -6.03 4.96 12.49
C ALA A 134 -4.85 5.96 12.38
N ILE A 135 -4.14 6.15 13.48
CA ILE A 135 -2.92 6.96 13.58
C ILE A 135 -1.77 5.99 13.83
N ASN A 136 -0.88 5.83 12.85
CA ASN A 136 0.22 4.86 12.93
C ASN A 136 1.26 5.25 13.99
N LYS A 137 2.05 4.28 14.43
CA LYS A 137 3.01 4.42 15.55
C LYS A 137 3.98 5.58 15.35
N VAL A 138 4.57 5.73 14.16
CA VAL A 138 5.52 6.82 13.89
C VAL A 138 4.86 8.20 13.93
N PRO A 139 3.74 8.46 13.23
CA PRO A 139 2.98 9.70 13.39
C PRO A 139 2.56 9.99 14.85
N ARG A 140 2.10 9.00 15.60
CA ARG A 140 1.78 9.18 17.03
C ARG A 140 2.97 9.71 17.80
N ARG A 141 4.13 9.07 17.63
CA ARG A 141 5.38 9.51 18.26
C ARG A 141 5.75 10.93 17.84
N MET A 142 5.72 11.24 16.54
CA MET A 142 6.02 12.58 16.01
C MET A 142 5.13 13.66 16.64
N ILE A 143 3.83 13.39 16.74
CA ILE A 143 2.86 14.32 17.32
C ILE A 143 3.15 14.54 18.80
N CYS A 144 3.33 13.47 19.58
CA CYS A 144 3.62 13.55 21.01
C CYS A 144 4.94 14.29 21.27
N GLU A 145 6.03 13.92 20.58
CA GLU A 145 7.34 14.56 20.74
C GLU A 145 7.29 16.05 20.37
N ALA A 146 6.57 16.42 19.32
CA ALA A 146 6.42 17.80 18.87
C ALA A 146 5.63 18.65 19.90
N VAL A 147 4.58 18.09 20.50
CA VAL A 147 3.80 18.78 21.57
C VAL A 147 4.60 18.83 22.88
N GLU A 148 5.32 17.78 23.23
CA GLU A 148 6.21 17.77 24.41
C GLU A 148 7.36 18.77 24.30
N GLU A 149 7.93 18.97 23.11
CA GLU A 149 8.92 20.01 22.86
C GLU A 149 8.37 21.39 23.24
N VAL A 150 7.12 21.66 22.84
CA VAL A 150 6.43 22.92 23.18
C VAL A 150 6.15 23.00 24.68
N CYS A 151 5.67 21.91 25.31
CA CYS A 151 5.46 21.89 26.77
C CYS A 151 6.74 22.20 27.53
N ARG A 152 7.88 21.64 27.11
CA ARG A 152 9.19 21.93 27.71
C ARG A 152 9.60 23.40 27.52
N LYS A 153 9.39 23.96 26.33
CA LYS A 153 9.71 25.35 26.00
C LYS A 153 8.98 26.35 26.89
N TYR A 154 7.72 26.05 27.24
CA TYR A 154 6.86 26.93 28.07
C TYR A 154 6.70 26.42 29.50
N GLU A 155 7.53 25.47 29.95
CA GLU A 155 7.51 24.89 31.30
C GLU A 155 6.10 24.41 31.74
N TYR A 156 5.28 23.98 30.76
CA TYR A 156 3.92 23.52 31.02
C TYR A 156 3.91 22.09 31.55
N THR A 157 3.34 21.94 32.78
CA THR A 157 3.30 20.64 33.48
C THR A 157 1.92 19.96 33.45
N GLY A 158 0.89 20.65 32.95
CA GLY A 158 -0.47 20.12 32.87
C GLY A 158 -0.66 19.10 31.75
N ASN A 159 -1.88 18.59 31.61
CA ASN A 159 -2.23 17.64 30.57
C ASN A 159 -2.83 18.36 29.34
N LEU A 160 -2.54 17.82 28.17
CA LEU A 160 -3.09 18.29 26.89
C LEU A 160 -3.86 17.16 26.19
N GLN A 161 -5.00 17.50 25.62
CA GLN A 161 -5.70 16.65 24.67
C GLN A 161 -5.41 17.15 23.26
N VAL A 162 -4.99 16.25 22.39
CA VAL A 162 -4.76 16.49 20.96
C VAL A 162 -5.79 15.69 20.18
N ARG A 163 -6.60 16.38 19.38
CA ARG A 163 -7.57 15.74 18.48
C ARG A 163 -7.25 16.10 17.03
N LEU A 164 -7.04 15.10 16.21
CA LEU A 164 -6.81 15.28 14.78
C LEU A 164 -8.13 15.21 14.01
N SER A 165 -8.26 15.99 12.95
CA SER A 165 -9.43 15.94 12.08
C SER A 165 -9.05 16.22 10.63
N VAL A 166 -9.78 15.59 9.71
CA VAL A 166 -9.71 15.83 8.27
C VAL A 166 -11.13 15.81 7.74
N PRO A 167 -11.82 16.95 7.62
CA PRO A 167 -13.26 17.01 7.29
C PRO A 167 -13.63 16.18 6.06
N GLU A 168 -12.81 16.21 5.01
CA GLU A 168 -12.99 15.46 3.76
C GLU A 168 -12.56 13.99 3.87
N GLY A 169 -11.99 13.58 5.02
CA GLY A 169 -11.32 12.31 5.18
C GLY A 169 -12.20 11.08 4.92
N ALA A 170 -13.48 11.13 5.26
CA ALA A 170 -14.41 10.03 5.01
C ALA A 170 -14.63 9.77 3.50
N GLU A 171 -14.74 10.83 2.69
CA GLU A 171 -14.90 10.71 1.24
C GLU A 171 -13.58 10.31 0.55
N VAL A 172 -12.47 10.90 0.98
CA VAL A 172 -11.14 10.58 0.45
C VAL A 172 -10.78 9.12 0.75
N ALA A 173 -11.10 8.61 1.94
CA ALA A 173 -10.82 7.23 2.34
C ALA A 173 -11.43 6.18 1.40
N LYS A 174 -12.57 6.45 0.78
CA LYS A 174 -13.20 5.55 -0.20
C LYS A 174 -12.31 5.25 -1.41
N LYS A 175 -11.36 6.14 -1.73
CA LYS A 175 -10.41 6.02 -2.84
C LYS A 175 -9.05 5.47 -2.40
N THR A 176 -8.89 5.15 -1.13
CA THR A 176 -7.65 4.58 -0.54
C THR A 176 -7.79 3.09 -0.29
N PHE A 177 -6.75 2.48 0.28
CA PHE A 177 -6.77 1.09 0.76
C PHE A 177 -7.51 0.91 2.09
N ASN A 178 -7.86 1.99 2.81
CA ASN A 178 -8.44 1.94 4.15
C ASN A 178 -9.63 0.98 4.28
N PRO A 179 -10.64 0.98 3.37
CA PRO A 179 -11.77 0.06 3.49
C PRO A 179 -11.36 -1.42 3.47
N ARG A 180 -10.33 -1.77 2.70
CA ARG A 180 -9.78 -3.14 2.65
C ARG A 180 -9.06 -3.52 3.93
N LEU A 181 -8.41 -2.53 4.58
CA LEU A 181 -7.67 -2.70 5.81
C LEU A 181 -8.59 -2.66 7.06
N GLY A 182 -9.90 -2.60 6.89
CA GLY A 182 -10.83 -2.47 8.01
C GLY A 182 -10.67 -1.15 8.77
N ILE A 183 -10.41 -0.07 8.04
CA ILE A 183 -10.37 1.29 8.56
C ILE A 183 -11.59 2.03 8.04
N GLU A 184 -12.50 2.40 8.93
CA GLU A 184 -13.79 3.00 8.58
C GLU A 184 -13.91 4.43 9.08
N GLY A 185 -14.75 5.24 8.41
CA GLY A 185 -15.08 6.61 8.81
C GLY A 185 -14.06 7.68 8.46
N GLY A 186 -12.92 7.33 7.86
CA GLY A 186 -11.92 8.33 7.48
C GLY A 186 -10.59 7.78 6.96
N ILE A 187 -9.65 8.70 6.78
CA ILE A 187 -8.28 8.36 6.36
C ILE A 187 -7.42 7.92 7.55
N SER A 188 -6.28 7.30 7.22
CA SER A 188 -5.21 7.03 8.18
C SER A 188 -4.23 8.20 8.26
N ILE A 189 -3.70 8.46 9.45
CA ILE A 189 -2.54 9.32 9.65
C ILE A 189 -1.30 8.44 9.63
N LEU A 190 -0.55 8.52 8.53
CA LEU A 190 0.56 7.61 8.24
C LEU A 190 1.82 8.34 7.76
N GLY A 191 2.92 7.59 7.65
CA GLY A 191 4.21 8.05 7.15
C GLY A 191 5.34 7.71 8.12
N THR A 192 6.23 6.80 7.71
CA THR A 192 7.35 6.32 8.55
C THR A 192 8.53 7.29 8.56
N THR A 193 8.75 8.01 7.46
CA THR A 193 9.86 8.95 7.29
C THR A 193 9.44 10.42 7.46
N GLY A 194 8.13 10.70 7.46
CA GLY A 194 7.57 12.04 7.41
C GLY A 194 7.56 12.67 6.00
N ILE A 195 8.25 12.07 5.04
CA ILE A 195 8.40 12.56 3.65
C ILE A 195 7.70 11.60 2.70
N VAL A 196 7.03 12.15 1.69
CA VAL A 196 6.51 11.39 0.55
C VAL A 196 7.57 11.37 -0.54
N GLU A 197 8.02 10.18 -0.90
CA GLU A 197 8.85 9.95 -2.06
C GLU A 197 7.97 9.41 -3.18
N PRO A 198 7.73 10.20 -4.26
CA PRO A 198 6.87 9.78 -5.34
C PRO A 198 7.33 8.47 -5.98
N MET A 199 6.36 7.61 -6.30
CA MET A 199 6.60 6.31 -6.94
C MET A 199 7.52 5.38 -6.14
N SER A 200 7.43 5.42 -4.81
CA SER A 200 8.24 4.58 -3.91
C SER A 200 7.88 3.10 -4.07
N GLU A 201 8.82 2.29 -4.55
CA GLU A 201 8.67 0.82 -4.63
C GLU A 201 8.45 0.21 -3.24
N LYS A 202 9.19 0.73 -2.24
CA LYS A 202 9.03 0.29 -0.85
C LYS A 202 7.62 0.54 -0.32
N ALA A 203 7.00 1.68 -0.62
CA ALA A 203 5.64 1.95 -0.18
C ALA A 203 4.63 0.97 -0.81
N LEU A 204 4.85 0.57 -2.07
CA LEU A 204 4.03 -0.43 -2.74
C LEU A 204 4.21 -1.82 -2.12
N THR A 205 5.44 -2.28 -1.87
CA THR A 205 5.70 -3.59 -1.25
C THR A 205 5.21 -3.63 0.20
N ASP A 206 5.41 -2.57 0.99
CA ASP A 206 4.86 -2.46 2.35
C ASP A 206 3.32 -2.55 2.34
N THR A 207 2.65 -2.03 1.30
CA THR A 207 1.18 -2.14 1.15
C THR A 207 0.76 -3.58 0.81
N ILE A 208 1.49 -4.26 -0.07
CA ILE A 208 1.24 -5.68 -0.42
C ILE A 208 1.35 -6.55 0.82
N TYR A 209 2.43 -6.39 1.57
CA TYR A 209 2.63 -7.07 2.86
C TYR A 209 1.47 -6.84 3.82
N LEU A 210 1.04 -5.58 3.96
CA LEU A 210 -0.04 -5.23 4.89
C LEU A 210 -1.39 -5.82 4.46
N GLU A 211 -1.74 -5.78 3.17
CA GLU A 211 -2.97 -6.42 2.64
C GLU A 211 -2.97 -7.92 2.94
N MET A 212 -1.86 -8.61 2.71
CA MET A 212 -1.73 -10.05 2.97
C MET A 212 -1.79 -10.36 4.47
N LYS A 213 -1.11 -9.56 5.29
CA LYS A 213 -1.16 -9.67 6.75
C LYS A 213 -2.59 -9.53 7.27
N MET A 214 -3.36 -8.57 6.74
CA MET A 214 -4.76 -8.40 7.12
C MET A 214 -5.59 -9.63 6.80
N LEU A 215 -5.40 -10.27 5.65
CA LEU A 215 -6.07 -11.52 5.32
C LEU A 215 -5.71 -12.60 6.34
N LYS A 216 -4.43 -12.78 6.63
CA LYS A 216 -3.94 -13.78 7.60
C LYS A 216 -4.51 -13.59 9.00
N GLU A 217 -4.45 -12.38 9.54
CA GLU A 217 -4.94 -12.04 10.88
C GLU A 217 -6.49 -12.16 10.99
N ASN A 218 -7.19 -12.10 9.87
CA ASN A 218 -8.63 -12.35 9.81
C ASN A 218 -8.99 -13.82 9.48
N GLY A 219 -8.06 -14.73 9.65
CA GLY A 219 -8.29 -16.17 9.56
C GLY A 219 -8.14 -16.76 8.16
N THR A 220 -7.62 -16.01 7.20
CA THR A 220 -7.42 -16.47 5.81
C THR A 220 -6.00 -16.96 5.61
N ASP A 221 -5.82 -18.27 5.41
CA ASP A 221 -4.50 -18.90 5.15
C ASP A 221 -4.16 -18.99 3.65
N TRP A 222 -5.11 -18.71 2.77
CA TRP A 222 -5.03 -18.88 1.32
C TRP A 222 -5.53 -17.62 0.63
N CYS A 223 -4.84 -17.13 -0.41
CA CYS A 223 -5.32 -15.96 -1.12
C CYS A 223 -5.01 -15.98 -2.62
N TYR A 224 -5.77 -15.19 -3.38
CA TYR A 224 -5.45 -14.86 -4.76
C TYR A 224 -4.41 -13.77 -4.80
N VAL A 225 -3.47 -13.88 -5.73
CA VAL A 225 -2.47 -12.85 -6.02
C VAL A 225 -2.58 -12.41 -7.48
N VAL A 226 -2.84 -11.13 -7.69
CA VAL A 226 -3.03 -10.58 -9.05
C VAL A 226 -2.15 -9.35 -9.27
N PRO A 227 -1.56 -9.15 -10.45
CA PRO A 227 -0.76 -7.95 -10.73
C PRO A 227 -1.56 -6.64 -10.70
N GLY A 228 -2.85 -6.69 -11.01
CA GLY A 228 -3.68 -5.49 -11.08
C GLY A 228 -5.10 -5.76 -11.56
N ASN A 229 -5.71 -4.73 -12.16
CA ASN A 229 -7.14 -4.75 -12.48
C ASN A 229 -7.54 -5.85 -13.49
N TYR A 230 -6.68 -6.16 -14.46
CA TYR A 230 -6.94 -7.28 -15.41
C TYR A 230 -7.15 -8.61 -14.68
N GLY A 231 -6.28 -8.93 -13.71
CA GLY A 231 -6.41 -10.12 -12.89
C GLY A 231 -7.66 -10.08 -11.99
N MET A 232 -7.96 -8.92 -11.39
CA MET A 232 -9.18 -8.72 -10.60
C MET A 232 -10.46 -8.91 -11.42
N ASP A 233 -10.48 -8.37 -12.64
CA ASP A 233 -11.60 -8.52 -13.55
C ASP A 233 -11.75 -9.97 -14.02
N PHE A 234 -10.64 -10.66 -14.25
CA PHE A 234 -10.65 -12.08 -14.63
C PHE A 234 -11.22 -12.94 -13.49
N LEU A 235 -10.79 -12.74 -12.25
CA LEU A 235 -11.36 -13.39 -11.07
C LEU A 235 -12.88 -13.20 -11.00
N ARG A 236 -13.34 -11.96 -11.12
CA ARG A 236 -14.75 -11.61 -10.98
C ARG A 236 -15.61 -12.08 -12.15
N LYS A 237 -15.16 -11.80 -13.38
CA LYS A 237 -15.99 -11.98 -14.61
C LYS A 237 -15.87 -13.36 -15.24
N LYS A 238 -14.73 -14.05 -15.05
CA LYS A 238 -14.46 -15.34 -15.70
C LYS A 238 -14.47 -16.50 -14.71
N LEU A 239 -13.90 -16.31 -13.52
CA LEU A 239 -13.87 -17.36 -12.49
C LEU A 239 -15.04 -17.24 -11.50
N HIS A 240 -15.77 -16.12 -11.51
CA HIS A 240 -16.93 -15.83 -10.65
C HIS A 240 -16.65 -16.02 -9.15
N VAL A 241 -15.46 -15.64 -8.70
CA VAL A 241 -15.02 -15.78 -7.31
C VAL A 241 -15.09 -14.46 -6.55
N ASP A 242 -15.19 -14.56 -5.23
CA ASP A 242 -15.11 -13.41 -4.35
C ASP A 242 -13.66 -12.83 -4.35
N THR A 243 -13.55 -11.56 -4.69
CA THR A 243 -12.28 -10.86 -4.75
C THR A 243 -11.82 -10.29 -3.39
N ALA A 244 -12.59 -10.50 -2.32
CA ALA A 244 -12.21 -10.08 -0.97
C ALA A 244 -10.90 -10.74 -0.49
N PHE A 245 -10.61 -11.95 -0.96
CA PHE A 245 -9.40 -12.71 -0.65
C PHE A 245 -8.25 -12.47 -1.65
N SER A 246 -8.22 -11.31 -2.28
CA SER A 246 -7.22 -10.99 -3.29
C SER A 246 -6.23 -9.94 -2.81
N VAL A 247 -4.94 -10.14 -3.09
CA VAL A 247 -3.86 -9.18 -2.91
C VAL A 247 -3.36 -8.71 -4.29
N LYS A 248 -3.17 -7.40 -4.44
CA LYS A 248 -2.61 -6.82 -5.67
C LYS A 248 -1.09 -6.71 -5.58
N CYS A 249 -0.36 -7.59 -6.25
CA CYS A 249 1.11 -7.62 -6.18
C CYS A 249 1.83 -6.62 -7.12
N SER A 250 1.11 -5.88 -7.97
CA SER A 250 1.71 -5.03 -9.01
C SER A 250 2.70 -5.82 -9.89
N ASN A 251 3.98 -5.45 -9.86
CA ASN A 251 5.06 -6.16 -10.55
C ASN A 251 5.91 -7.03 -9.60
N TYR A 252 5.63 -7.01 -8.29
CA TYR A 252 6.46 -7.55 -7.23
C TYR A 252 6.06 -8.98 -6.85
N VAL A 253 6.06 -9.89 -7.85
CA VAL A 253 5.67 -11.29 -7.62
C VAL A 253 6.62 -11.98 -6.63
N GLY A 254 7.92 -11.72 -6.77
CA GLY A 254 8.93 -12.32 -5.90
C GLY A 254 8.78 -11.89 -4.44
N GLU A 255 8.66 -10.59 -4.21
CA GLU A 255 8.45 -10.01 -2.87
C GLU A 255 7.14 -10.53 -2.26
N THR A 256 6.09 -10.64 -3.06
CA THR A 256 4.79 -11.16 -2.60
C THR A 256 4.88 -12.62 -2.14
N ILE A 257 5.69 -13.45 -2.82
CA ILE A 257 5.95 -14.84 -2.40
C ILE A 257 6.70 -14.86 -1.07
N GLU A 258 7.73 -14.03 -0.91
CA GLU A 258 8.47 -13.93 0.36
C GLU A 258 7.59 -13.43 1.51
N ASP A 259 6.74 -12.44 1.25
CA ASP A 259 5.76 -11.93 2.22
C ASP A 259 4.78 -13.03 2.66
N ALA A 260 4.29 -13.85 1.72
CA ALA A 260 3.41 -14.97 2.02
C ALA A 260 4.09 -15.99 2.95
N LYS A 261 5.35 -16.32 2.69
CA LYS A 261 6.16 -17.20 3.54
C LYS A 261 6.37 -16.60 4.93
N LEU A 262 6.79 -15.34 4.99
CA LEU A 262 7.05 -14.63 6.24
C LEU A 262 5.81 -14.56 7.13
N LEU A 263 4.63 -14.39 6.54
CA LEU A 263 3.35 -14.36 7.24
C LEU A 263 2.80 -15.75 7.56
N GLY A 264 3.45 -16.83 7.12
CA GLY A 264 2.98 -18.19 7.32
C GLY A 264 1.67 -18.48 6.61
N MET A 265 1.48 -17.92 5.41
CA MET A 265 0.36 -18.32 4.54
C MET A 265 0.55 -19.79 4.15
N LYS A 266 -0.55 -20.55 4.03
CA LYS A 266 -0.49 -21.94 3.57
C LYS A 266 -0.38 -22.02 2.06
N GLY A 267 -1.00 -21.07 1.33
CA GLY A 267 -0.85 -21.05 -0.10
C GLY A 267 -1.38 -19.79 -0.79
N ILE A 268 -0.92 -19.62 -2.03
CA ILE A 268 -1.32 -18.52 -2.90
C ILE A 268 -1.60 -19.03 -4.31
N LEU A 269 -2.62 -18.45 -4.95
CA LEU A 269 -2.93 -18.67 -6.36
C LEU A 269 -2.67 -17.40 -7.14
N LEU A 270 -1.63 -17.42 -7.98
CA LEU A 270 -1.28 -16.33 -8.87
C LEU A 270 -2.18 -16.34 -10.11
N ILE A 271 -2.79 -15.21 -10.46
CA ILE A 271 -3.60 -15.08 -11.67
C ILE A 271 -3.13 -13.88 -12.45
N GLY A 272 -2.55 -14.11 -13.63
CA GLY A 272 -1.93 -13.05 -14.40
C GLY A 272 -2.09 -13.16 -15.91
N HIS A 273 -2.16 -11.98 -16.52
CA HIS A 273 -2.18 -11.86 -17.98
C HIS A 273 -0.82 -12.20 -18.57
N ILE A 274 -0.82 -12.88 -19.73
CA ILE A 274 0.40 -13.32 -20.44
C ILE A 274 1.42 -12.19 -20.63
N GLY A 275 0.98 -10.96 -20.91
CA GLY A 275 1.87 -9.81 -21.08
C GLY A 275 2.79 -9.51 -19.90
N LYS A 276 2.48 -10.01 -18.71
CA LYS A 276 3.35 -9.92 -17.52
C LYS A 276 3.90 -11.30 -17.12
N PHE A 277 3.03 -12.30 -16.99
CA PHE A 277 3.39 -13.57 -16.35
C PHE A 277 4.23 -14.50 -17.25
N ILE A 278 4.28 -14.27 -18.57
CA ILE A 278 5.22 -14.97 -19.44
C ILE A 278 6.68 -14.80 -18.96
N LYS A 279 7.02 -13.68 -18.33
CA LYS A 279 8.36 -13.40 -17.80
C LYS A 279 8.77 -14.34 -16.65
N LEU A 280 7.78 -14.88 -15.94
CA LEU A 280 8.02 -15.86 -14.87
C LEU A 280 8.64 -17.15 -15.42
N ALA A 281 8.40 -17.50 -16.70
CA ALA A 281 9.03 -18.64 -17.35
C ALA A 281 10.55 -18.49 -17.54
N ALA A 282 11.06 -17.26 -17.49
CA ALA A 282 12.49 -16.94 -17.47
C ALA A 282 13.01 -16.70 -16.02
N GLY A 283 12.20 -16.91 -14.97
CA GLY A 283 12.57 -16.65 -13.59
C GLY A 283 12.55 -15.17 -13.19
N VAL A 284 11.98 -14.29 -14.03
CA VAL A 284 11.88 -12.86 -13.76
C VAL A 284 10.71 -12.61 -12.81
N MET A 285 11.01 -12.38 -11.53
CA MET A 285 10.02 -12.25 -10.45
C MET A 285 9.53 -10.81 -10.22
N ASN A 286 10.25 -9.81 -10.73
CA ASN A 286 9.72 -8.45 -10.89
C ASN A 286 9.36 -8.22 -12.35
N THR A 287 8.05 -8.22 -12.65
CA THR A 287 7.54 -8.19 -14.03
C THR A 287 7.58 -6.81 -14.70
N HIS A 288 8.15 -5.78 -14.03
CA HIS A 288 8.30 -4.45 -14.60
C HIS A 288 9.26 -4.48 -15.80
N SER A 289 8.89 -3.83 -16.92
CA SER A 289 9.70 -3.86 -18.15
C SER A 289 11.09 -3.21 -18.02
N ARG A 290 11.28 -2.32 -17.03
CA ARG A 290 12.61 -1.76 -16.72
C ARG A 290 13.56 -2.77 -16.06
N GLN A 291 13.04 -3.82 -15.42
CA GLN A 291 13.86 -4.87 -14.81
C GLN A 291 14.30 -5.88 -15.87
N ALA A 292 13.35 -6.36 -16.65
CA ALA A 292 13.61 -7.24 -17.78
C ALA A 292 12.41 -7.24 -18.75
N ASP A 293 12.67 -7.31 -20.02
CA ASP A 293 11.67 -7.67 -21.03
C ASP A 293 12.20 -8.86 -21.83
N CYS A 294 11.70 -10.04 -21.54
CA CYS A 294 12.10 -11.30 -22.15
C CYS A 294 10.89 -12.03 -22.76
N ARG A 295 9.81 -11.29 -23.06
CA ARG A 295 8.54 -11.88 -23.51
C ARG A 295 8.69 -12.60 -24.84
N MET A 296 9.34 -11.97 -25.80
CA MET A 296 9.52 -12.53 -27.14
C MET A 296 10.56 -13.64 -27.13
N GLU A 297 11.63 -13.51 -26.36
CA GLU A 297 12.64 -14.54 -26.16
C GLU A 297 12.02 -15.81 -25.58
N VAL A 298 11.18 -15.70 -24.57
CA VAL A 298 10.46 -16.84 -23.98
C VAL A 298 9.56 -17.48 -25.02
N LEU A 299 8.71 -16.70 -25.69
CA LEU A 299 7.78 -17.23 -26.70
C LEU A 299 8.54 -17.87 -27.88
N GLY A 300 9.59 -17.21 -28.39
CA GLY A 300 10.41 -17.69 -29.50
C GLY A 300 11.15 -18.97 -29.18
N VAL A 301 11.78 -19.07 -28.00
CA VAL A 301 12.46 -20.30 -27.56
C VAL A 301 11.46 -21.45 -27.39
N HIS A 302 10.33 -21.20 -26.73
CA HIS A 302 9.32 -22.24 -26.55
C HIS A 302 8.65 -22.65 -27.87
N ALA A 303 8.48 -21.72 -28.82
CA ALA A 303 8.03 -22.05 -30.17
C ALA A 303 9.04 -22.95 -30.90
N ALA A 304 10.33 -22.61 -30.85
CA ALA A 304 11.39 -23.43 -31.44
C ALA A 304 11.43 -24.85 -30.85
N MET A 305 11.34 -24.97 -29.52
CA MET A 305 11.29 -26.26 -28.80
C MET A 305 10.09 -27.12 -29.23
N ASN A 306 9.02 -26.50 -29.68
CA ASN A 306 7.80 -27.18 -30.18
C ASN A 306 7.67 -27.22 -31.70
N GLY A 307 8.80 -27.07 -32.41
CA GLY A 307 8.87 -27.33 -33.85
C GLY A 307 8.71 -26.12 -34.76
N ALA A 308 8.65 -24.90 -34.23
CA ALA A 308 8.67 -23.70 -35.06
C ALA A 308 9.99 -23.57 -35.82
N GLY A 309 9.89 -23.32 -37.11
CA GLY A 309 11.07 -23.02 -37.95
C GLY A 309 11.69 -21.66 -37.59
N ALA A 310 12.95 -21.46 -37.96
CA ALA A 310 13.69 -20.23 -37.67
C ALA A 310 12.97 -18.94 -38.15
N ALA A 311 12.30 -18.98 -39.28
CA ALA A 311 11.54 -17.82 -39.80
C ALA A 311 10.42 -17.40 -38.84
N VAL A 312 9.67 -18.37 -38.29
CA VAL A 312 8.59 -18.11 -37.31
C VAL A 312 9.17 -17.54 -36.00
N VAL A 313 10.31 -18.07 -35.57
CA VAL A 313 10.99 -17.55 -34.35
C VAL A 313 11.42 -16.09 -34.56
N TRP A 314 11.99 -15.75 -35.69
CA TRP A 314 12.35 -14.36 -36.01
C TRP A 314 11.12 -13.45 -36.06
N GLU A 315 10.02 -13.91 -36.65
CA GLU A 315 8.77 -13.16 -36.69
C GLU A 315 8.23 -12.88 -35.26
N ILE A 316 8.31 -13.88 -34.37
CA ILE A 316 7.96 -13.68 -32.94
C ILE A 316 8.90 -12.66 -32.30
N MET A 317 10.21 -12.72 -32.55
CA MET A 317 11.19 -11.80 -31.97
C MET A 317 10.98 -10.34 -32.42
N ASP A 318 10.41 -10.10 -33.58
CA ASP A 318 10.10 -8.77 -34.10
C ASP A 318 8.78 -8.19 -33.54
N CYS A 319 7.98 -8.98 -32.79
CA CYS A 319 6.73 -8.52 -32.21
C CYS A 319 6.96 -7.50 -31.09
N ILE A 320 6.11 -6.47 -31.03
CA ILE A 320 6.15 -5.45 -29.99
C ILE A 320 5.46 -5.93 -28.69
N ASN A 321 4.46 -6.79 -28.83
CA ASN A 321 3.63 -7.25 -27.73
C ASN A 321 3.24 -8.73 -27.85
N THR A 322 2.75 -9.29 -26.74
CA THR A 322 2.35 -10.70 -26.68
C THR A 322 1.13 -11.05 -27.53
N THR A 323 0.26 -10.08 -27.84
CA THR A 323 -0.92 -10.33 -28.70
C THR A 323 -0.49 -10.69 -30.10
N GLU A 324 0.42 -9.90 -30.70
CA GLU A 324 1.00 -10.19 -32.02
C GLU A 324 1.70 -11.55 -32.03
N ALA A 325 2.53 -11.85 -31.04
CA ALA A 325 3.20 -13.15 -30.97
C ALA A 325 2.20 -14.32 -30.82
N MET A 326 1.10 -14.13 -30.09
CA MET A 326 0.04 -15.15 -29.97
C MET A 326 -0.70 -15.36 -31.28
N GLU A 327 -0.88 -14.33 -32.15
CA GLU A 327 -1.45 -14.48 -33.49
C GLU A 327 -0.56 -15.35 -34.37
N ILE A 328 0.77 -15.17 -34.31
CA ILE A 328 1.73 -16.01 -35.03
C ILE A 328 1.62 -17.46 -34.53
N LEU A 329 1.65 -17.69 -33.21
CA LEU A 329 1.50 -19.03 -32.64
C LEU A 329 0.18 -19.70 -33.05
N ARG A 330 -0.90 -18.91 -33.15
CA ARG A 330 -2.23 -19.41 -33.55
C ARG A 330 -2.20 -19.83 -35.03
N ARG A 331 -1.61 -19.02 -35.91
CA ARG A 331 -1.42 -19.32 -37.34
C ARG A 331 -0.64 -20.62 -37.53
N GLU A 332 0.42 -20.81 -36.74
CA GLU A 332 1.28 -21.99 -36.79
C GLU A 332 0.70 -23.20 -35.99
N LYS A 333 -0.45 -23.06 -35.34
CA LYS A 333 -1.09 -24.08 -34.46
C LYS A 333 -0.19 -24.54 -33.30
N LEU A 334 0.58 -23.61 -32.77
CA LEU A 334 1.56 -23.84 -31.69
C LEU A 334 1.12 -23.32 -30.33
N ILE A 335 -0.06 -22.72 -30.18
CA ILE A 335 -0.48 -22.13 -28.90
C ILE A 335 -0.45 -23.17 -27.76
N GLU A 336 -1.15 -24.29 -27.91
CA GLU A 336 -1.24 -25.31 -26.86
C GLU A 336 0.13 -25.87 -26.44
N PRO A 337 0.98 -26.42 -27.36
CA PRO A 337 2.25 -26.99 -26.93
C PRO A 337 3.24 -25.95 -26.39
N VAL A 338 3.21 -24.71 -26.90
CA VAL A 338 4.04 -23.61 -26.39
C VAL A 338 3.59 -23.23 -24.97
N MET A 339 2.28 -23.06 -24.74
CA MET A 339 1.77 -22.70 -23.44
C MET A 339 1.99 -23.81 -22.40
N GLU A 340 1.83 -25.07 -22.76
CA GLU A 340 2.19 -26.20 -21.87
C GLU A 340 3.67 -26.15 -21.47
N SER A 341 4.56 -25.92 -22.42
CA SER A 341 6.00 -25.80 -22.19
C SER A 341 6.34 -24.58 -21.32
N VAL A 342 5.69 -23.43 -21.56
CA VAL A 342 5.82 -22.22 -20.77
C VAL A 342 5.34 -22.44 -19.34
N MET A 343 4.19 -23.07 -19.16
CA MET A 343 3.62 -23.34 -17.81
C MET A 343 4.55 -24.21 -16.98
N LYS A 344 5.15 -25.25 -17.53
CA LYS A 344 6.16 -26.09 -16.85
C LYS A 344 7.33 -25.24 -16.30
N ARG A 345 7.78 -24.23 -17.06
CA ARG A 345 8.87 -23.34 -16.62
C ARG A 345 8.39 -22.34 -15.57
N ILE A 346 7.20 -21.79 -15.70
CA ILE A 346 6.60 -20.91 -14.67
C ILE A 346 6.49 -21.67 -13.36
N GLU A 347 5.92 -22.87 -13.37
CA GLU A 347 5.77 -23.70 -12.17
C GLU A 347 7.12 -24.02 -11.52
N PHE A 348 8.13 -24.38 -12.31
CA PHE A 348 9.47 -24.65 -11.84
C PHE A 348 10.03 -23.47 -11.04
N PHE A 349 9.98 -22.25 -11.59
CA PHE A 349 10.53 -21.08 -10.90
C PHE A 349 9.69 -20.65 -9.70
N LEU A 350 8.37 -20.77 -9.77
CA LEU A 350 7.49 -20.45 -8.66
C LEU A 350 7.68 -21.44 -7.49
N LYS A 351 7.71 -22.76 -7.76
CA LYS A 351 7.95 -23.79 -6.76
C LYS A 351 9.33 -23.62 -6.10
N ASN A 352 10.37 -23.35 -6.89
CA ASN A 352 11.71 -23.09 -6.35
C ASN A 352 11.74 -21.89 -5.39
N ARG A 353 10.96 -20.84 -5.69
CA ARG A 353 10.89 -19.65 -4.85
C ARG A 353 10.03 -19.86 -3.61
N ALA A 354 8.90 -20.51 -3.76
CA ALA A 354 7.99 -20.83 -2.67
C ALA A 354 8.61 -21.80 -1.64
N GLY A 355 9.46 -22.72 -2.11
CA GLY A 355 9.97 -23.82 -1.28
C GLY A 355 8.86 -24.82 -0.93
N GLU A 356 9.08 -25.60 0.13
CA GLU A 356 8.11 -26.59 0.64
C GLU A 356 7.08 -25.96 1.60
N GLU A 357 7.33 -24.73 2.03
CA GLU A 357 6.55 -24.05 3.08
C GLU A 357 5.25 -23.41 2.55
N LEU A 358 5.20 -23.07 1.26
CA LEU A 358 4.11 -22.35 0.65
C LEU A 358 3.57 -23.09 -0.57
N GLU A 359 2.31 -23.52 -0.52
CA GLU A 359 1.65 -24.07 -1.69
C GLU A 359 1.38 -22.95 -2.72
N ILE A 360 1.94 -23.08 -3.92
CA ILE A 360 1.84 -22.07 -4.96
C ILE A 360 1.25 -22.65 -6.24
N GLY A 361 0.27 -21.92 -6.79
CA GLY A 361 -0.33 -22.22 -8.08
C GLY A 361 -0.39 -20.99 -8.96
N VAL A 362 -0.65 -21.22 -10.25
CA VAL A 362 -0.74 -20.14 -11.23
C VAL A 362 -1.78 -20.42 -12.30
N ILE A 363 -2.51 -19.36 -12.69
CA ILE A 363 -3.39 -19.33 -13.87
C ILE A 363 -2.86 -18.24 -14.80
N LEU A 364 -2.48 -18.63 -16.00
CA LEU A 364 -2.06 -17.74 -17.09
C LEU A 364 -3.24 -17.52 -18.03
N PHE A 365 -3.53 -16.26 -18.36
CA PHE A 365 -4.63 -15.94 -19.29
C PHE A 365 -4.25 -14.84 -20.29
N SER A 366 -4.97 -14.79 -21.41
CA SER A 366 -5.07 -13.63 -22.28
C SER A 366 -6.49 -13.07 -22.29
N THR A 367 -6.63 -11.84 -22.77
CA THR A 367 -7.97 -11.21 -22.93
C THR A 367 -8.76 -11.90 -24.04
N GLU A 368 -8.10 -12.38 -25.06
CA GLU A 368 -8.69 -12.93 -26.28
C GLU A 368 -8.95 -14.43 -26.18
N ASP A 369 -7.96 -15.20 -25.71
CA ASP A 369 -8.02 -16.66 -25.69
C ASP A 369 -8.58 -17.21 -24.35
N GLY A 370 -8.74 -16.35 -23.35
CA GLY A 370 -9.13 -16.79 -22.01
C GLY A 370 -7.97 -17.47 -21.27
N ILE A 371 -8.21 -18.62 -20.65
CA ILE A 371 -7.18 -19.38 -19.93
C ILE A 371 -6.22 -20.02 -20.94
N LEU A 372 -4.94 -19.67 -20.82
CA LEU A 372 -3.85 -20.23 -21.62
C LEU A 372 -3.16 -21.41 -20.96
N GLY A 373 -3.21 -21.47 -19.62
CA GLY A 373 -2.66 -22.56 -18.84
C GLY A 373 -2.92 -22.43 -17.37
N LYS A 374 -2.88 -23.56 -16.66
CA LYS A 374 -3.00 -23.67 -15.21
C LYS A 374 -1.93 -24.60 -14.67
N SER A 375 -1.43 -24.32 -13.45
CA SER A 375 -0.66 -25.31 -12.70
C SER A 375 -1.55 -26.49 -12.26
N GLU A 376 -0.95 -27.64 -12.01
CA GLU A 376 -1.69 -28.86 -11.62
C GLU A 376 -2.59 -28.65 -10.41
N ASN A 377 -2.15 -27.86 -9.42
CA ASN A 377 -2.86 -27.60 -8.18
C ASN A 377 -3.77 -26.33 -8.23
N ALA A 378 -3.88 -25.65 -9.37
CA ALA A 378 -4.60 -24.38 -9.45
C ALA A 378 -6.08 -24.50 -9.11
N ASP A 379 -6.75 -25.54 -9.57
CA ASP A 379 -8.18 -25.76 -9.30
C ASP A 379 -8.44 -26.17 -7.83
N GLU A 380 -7.50 -26.90 -7.21
CA GLU A 380 -7.55 -27.22 -5.79
C GLU A 380 -7.36 -25.96 -4.93
N LEU A 381 -6.36 -25.13 -5.25
CA LEU A 381 -6.14 -23.84 -4.59
C LEU A 381 -7.35 -22.91 -4.73
N LEU A 382 -7.92 -22.83 -5.93
CA LEU A 382 -9.13 -22.03 -6.17
C LEU A 382 -10.25 -22.45 -5.20
N LYS A 383 -10.45 -23.76 -5.02
CA LYS A 383 -11.45 -24.33 -4.12
C LYS A 383 -11.12 -24.03 -2.65
N LYS A 384 -9.87 -24.24 -2.22
CA LYS A 384 -9.40 -23.94 -0.86
C LYS A 384 -9.65 -22.47 -0.48
N ILE A 385 -9.38 -21.53 -1.40
CA ILE A 385 -9.60 -20.09 -1.16
C ILE A 385 -11.10 -19.77 -1.05
N GLN A 386 -11.95 -20.41 -1.84
CA GLN A 386 -13.39 -20.19 -1.80
C GLN A 386 -14.05 -20.80 -0.54
N GLU A 387 -13.55 -21.92 -0.07
CA GLU A 387 -14.06 -22.63 1.12
C GLU A 387 -13.57 -22.02 2.44
N ASN A 388 -12.55 -21.19 2.39
CA ASN A 388 -11.93 -20.54 3.55
C ASN A 388 -12.75 -19.30 3.97
N ARG A 389 -14.04 -19.51 4.30
CA ARG A 389 -14.99 -18.48 4.76
C ARG A 389 -15.12 -18.46 6.27
#